data_40c2f91785e1f0def92b0025a4d3ec11
#
_entry.id   40c2f91785e1f0def92b0025a4d3ec11
#
_cell.length_a   1.000
_cell.length_b   1.000
_cell.length_c   1.000
_cell.angle_alpha   90.00
_cell.angle_beta   90.00
_cell.angle_gamma   90.00
#
_symmetry.space_group_name_H-M   'P 1'
#
loop_
_entity.id
_entity.type
_entity.pdbx_description
1 polymer ?
#
loop_
_entity_poly.entity_id
_entity_poly.type
_entity_poly.pdbx_seq_one_letter_code
_entity_poly.pdbx_strand_id
1 'polypeptide(L)'
;MRYTFYHGTDAKALKMSKEQRDIFRNVCNTVVDYYWNYFNEYRKTRNILSLRKKLTDPKIPYLFESFQNTLKITDKLKAGDKSYELGALYVTNKDYLAVSYSNRAFAFGETGLRAYRFVVAAKKLGIYEDLDGTIKQYADFVYRFGETKEEPVVCTLLDITPSMLLTETGKEVTKDNIMQHQSFRLKEDYELSPTTAMPTWLFARMCDKTKWPPCYR
;
A
#
# COMPACT_ATOMS: atom_id res chain seq x y z
N MET A 1 -2.27 26.90 -13.46
CA MET A 1 -3.43 26.01 -13.52
C MET A 1 -3.34 25.07 -12.33
N ARG A 2 -4.36 24.98 -11.48
CA ARG A 2 -4.42 24.14 -10.28
C ARG A 2 -5.27 22.93 -10.61
N TYR A 3 -4.88 21.77 -10.12
CA TYR A 3 -5.56 20.52 -10.38
C TYR A 3 -6.05 19.92 -9.06
N THR A 4 -7.14 19.21 -9.12
CA THR A 4 -7.66 18.42 -8.02
C THR A 4 -7.14 17.00 -8.13
N PHE A 5 -6.58 16.49 -7.05
CA PHE A 5 -6.14 15.11 -6.93
C PHE A 5 -6.82 14.42 -5.76
N TYR A 6 -6.77 13.11 -5.78
CA TYR A 6 -7.39 12.26 -4.77
C TYR A 6 -6.41 11.23 -4.25
N HIS A 7 -6.53 10.92 -2.96
CA HIS A 7 -5.80 9.81 -2.33
C HIS A 7 -6.79 8.92 -1.60
N GLY A 8 -6.87 7.65 -2.00
CA GLY A 8 -7.66 6.63 -1.31
C GLY A 8 -6.85 6.00 -0.19
N THR A 9 -7.40 6.01 1.04
CA THR A 9 -6.72 5.47 2.23
C THR A 9 -7.73 4.92 3.24
N ASP A 10 -7.24 4.51 4.39
CA ASP A 10 -8.02 4.09 5.55
C ASP A 10 -8.05 5.22 6.60
N ALA A 11 -9.20 5.46 7.23
CA ALA A 11 -9.37 6.50 8.24
C ALA A 11 -8.37 6.38 9.41
N LYS A 12 -7.92 5.18 9.72
CA LYS A 12 -6.92 4.91 10.75
C LYS A 12 -5.58 5.59 10.44
N ALA A 13 -5.14 5.55 9.17
CA ALA A 13 -3.90 6.19 8.75
C ALA A 13 -3.94 7.72 8.96
N LEU A 14 -5.11 8.34 8.80
CA LEU A 14 -5.28 9.79 8.98
C LEU A 14 -5.26 10.23 10.45
N LYS A 15 -5.61 9.33 11.37
CA LYS A 15 -5.65 9.62 12.81
C LYS A 15 -4.27 9.58 13.46
N MET A 16 -3.26 9.04 12.76
CA MET A 16 -1.92 8.89 13.29
C MET A 16 -1.10 10.16 13.06
N SER A 17 -0.34 10.57 14.06
CA SER A 17 0.67 11.62 13.92
C SER A 17 1.78 11.21 12.95
N LYS A 18 2.58 12.17 12.46
CA LYS A 18 3.74 11.88 11.61
C LYS A 18 4.68 10.91 12.31
N GLU A 19 5.00 11.14 13.57
CA GLU A 19 5.88 10.29 14.38
C GLU A 19 5.34 8.85 14.47
N GLN A 20 4.04 8.67 14.74
CA GLN A 20 3.40 7.36 14.78
C GLN A 20 3.49 6.66 13.43
N ARG A 21 3.30 7.38 12.32
CA ARG A 21 3.45 6.84 10.95
C ARG A 21 4.87 6.39 10.67
N ASP A 22 5.87 7.17 11.09
CA ASP A 22 7.28 6.85 10.89
C ASP A 22 7.70 5.62 11.72
N ILE A 23 7.29 5.54 12.97
CA ILE A 23 7.49 4.35 13.81
C ILE A 23 6.87 3.11 13.16
N PHE A 24 5.62 3.21 12.72
CA PHE A 24 4.94 2.09 12.08
C PHE A 24 5.62 1.67 10.78
N ARG A 25 6.06 2.63 9.96
CA ARG A 25 6.82 2.36 8.74
C ARG A 25 8.11 1.59 9.03
N ASN A 26 8.84 2.01 10.05
CA ASN A 26 10.08 1.33 10.48
C ASN A 26 9.80 -0.10 10.95
N VAL A 27 8.76 -0.31 11.75
CA VAL A 27 8.30 -1.64 12.16
C VAL A 27 7.96 -2.51 10.95
N CYS A 28 7.18 -1.98 10.00
CA CYS A 28 6.83 -2.71 8.78
C CYS A 28 8.05 -3.06 7.94
N ASN A 29 8.99 -2.15 7.77
CA ASN A 29 10.22 -2.40 7.01
C ASN A 29 11.06 -3.48 7.69
N THR A 30 11.22 -3.44 9.00
CA THR A 30 11.94 -4.47 9.77
C THR A 30 11.31 -5.86 9.56
N VAL A 31 9.99 -5.95 9.64
CA VAL A 31 9.24 -7.20 9.40
C VAL A 31 9.43 -7.69 7.96
N VAL A 32 9.32 -6.77 6.98
CA VAL A 32 9.52 -7.11 5.56
C VAL A 32 10.94 -7.63 5.32
N ASP A 33 11.95 -6.96 5.87
CA ASP A 33 13.35 -7.34 5.69
C ASP A 33 13.66 -8.70 6.32
N TYR A 34 13.14 -8.96 7.51
CA TYR A 34 13.29 -10.26 8.16
C TYR A 34 12.70 -11.40 7.32
N TYR A 35 11.43 -11.30 6.92
CA TYR A 35 10.78 -12.34 6.14
C TYR A 35 11.32 -12.45 4.71
N TRP A 36 11.71 -11.34 4.10
CA TRP A 36 12.35 -11.40 2.79
C TRP A 36 13.68 -12.18 2.86
N ASN A 37 14.52 -11.93 3.87
CA ASN A 37 15.75 -12.68 4.09
C ASN A 37 15.47 -14.18 4.28
N TYR A 38 14.51 -14.51 5.15
CA TYR A 38 14.09 -15.89 5.38
C TYR A 38 13.66 -16.59 4.08
N PHE A 39 12.76 -15.97 3.32
CA PHE A 39 12.28 -16.57 2.07
C PHE A 39 13.31 -16.52 0.95
N ASN A 40 14.26 -15.60 0.98
CA ASN A 40 15.38 -15.58 0.05
C ASN A 40 16.31 -16.80 0.26
N GLU A 41 16.63 -17.12 1.50
CA GLU A 41 17.37 -18.36 1.82
C GLU A 41 16.55 -19.61 1.49
N TYR A 42 15.25 -19.61 1.78
CA TYR A 42 14.36 -20.71 1.40
C TYR A 42 14.39 -20.97 -0.12
N ARG A 43 14.36 -19.90 -0.95
CA ARG A 43 14.41 -20.01 -2.43
C ARG A 43 15.71 -20.63 -2.95
N LYS A 44 16.82 -20.42 -2.26
CA LYS A 44 18.14 -20.99 -2.66
C LYS A 44 18.18 -22.49 -2.47
N THR A 45 17.45 -23.01 -1.50
CA THR A 45 17.49 -24.42 -1.10
C THR A 45 16.28 -25.23 -1.55
N ARG A 46 15.14 -24.55 -1.81
CA ARG A 46 13.85 -25.19 -2.11
C ARG A 46 13.05 -24.37 -3.12
N ASN A 47 12.17 -25.06 -3.84
CA ASN A 47 11.25 -24.39 -4.76
C ASN A 47 10.12 -23.69 -3.97
N ILE A 48 9.98 -22.35 -4.14
CA ILE A 48 8.94 -21.56 -3.50
C ILE A 48 7.51 -22.02 -3.87
N LEU A 49 7.33 -22.63 -5.05
CA LEU A 49 6.03 -23.18 -5.48
C LEU A 49 5.53 -24.30 -4.56
N SER A 50 6.44 -24.98 -3.83
CA SER A 50 6.06 -26.00 -2.85
C SER A 50 5.20 -25.43 -1.71
N LEU A 51 5.24 -24.11 -1.48
CA LEU A 51 4.43 -23.43 -0.47
C LEU A 51 2.98 -23.21 -0.89
N ARG A 52 2.65 -23.36 -2.20
CA ARG A 52 1.32 -23.03 -2.74
C ARG A 52 0.21 -23.77 -1.99
N LYS A 53 0.38 -25.08 -1.76
CA LYS A 53 -0.62 -25.89 -1.07
C LYS A 53 -0.82 -25.46 0.39
N LYS A 54 0.25 -25.02 1.05
CA LYS A 54 0.22 -24.56 2.45
C LYS A 54 -0.40 -23.17 2.60
N LEU A 55 -0.26 -22.31 1.58
CA LEU A 55 -0.76 -20.95 1.56
C LEU A 55 -2.17 -20.83 0.96
N THR A 56 -2.97 -21.88 1.09
CA THR A 56 -4.39 -21.85 0.71
C THR A 56 -5.20 -21.43 1.93
N ASP A 57 -6.00 -20.37 1.80
CA ASP A 57 -6.88 -19.90 2.85
C ASP A 57 -8.22 -19.43 2.25
N PRO A 58 -9.37 -20.00 2.67
CA PRO A 58 -10.68 -19.58 2.19
C PRO A 58 -11.04 -18.14 2.59
N LYS A 59 -10.45 -17.61 3.67
CA LYS A 59 -10.66 -16.23 4.11
C LYS A 59 -9.81 -15.23 3.35
N ILE A 60 -8.68 -15.67 2.79
CA ILE A 60 -7.75 -14.85 2.02
C ILE A 60 -7.51 -15.56 0.68
N PRO A 61 -8.52 -15.53 -0.22
CA PRO A 61 -8.34 -16.06 -1.56
C PRO A 61 -7.13 -15.38 -2.20
N TYR A 62 -6.34 -16.12 -2.95
CA TYR A 62 -5.09 -15.63 -3.57
C TYR A 62 -3.95 -15.28 -2.60
N LEU A 63 -3.91 -15.86 -1.39
CA LEU A 63 -2.82 -15.64 -0.44
C LEU A 63 -1.45 -15.97 -1.06
N PHE A 64 -1.35 -17.09 -1.79
CA PHE A 64 -0.11 -17.49 -2.44
C PHE A 64 0.35 -16.50 -3.51
N GLU A 65 -0.55 -16.06 -4.38
CA GLU A 65 -0.28 -15.07 -5.42
C GLU A 65 0.12 -13.72 -4.82
N SER A 66 -0.57 -13.31 -3.76
CA SER A 66 -0.25 -12.10 -3.00
C SER A 66 1.13 -12.18 -2.35
N PHE A 67 1.48 -13.32 -1.78
CA PHE A 67 2.80 -13.60 -1.20
C PHE A 67 3.91 -13.57 -2.25
N GLN A 68 3.71 -14.24 -3.40
CA GLN A 68 4.67 -14.21 -4.51
C GLN A 68 4.88 -12.79 -5.05
N ASN A 69 3.80 -12.02 -5.20
CA ASN A 69 3.88 -10.63 -5.64
C ASN A 69 4.65 -9.78 -4.62
N THR A 70 4.42 -10.00 -3.32
CA THR A 70 5.14 -9.31 -2.25
C THR A 70 6.65 -9.60 -2.31
N LEU A 71 7.04 -10.86 -2.54
CA LEU A 71 8.45 -11.22 -2.74
C LEU A 71 9.04 -10.50 -3.96
N LYS A 72 8.34 -10.55 -5.10
CA LYS A 72 8.80 -9.93 -6.35
C LYS A 72 8.98 -8.41 -6.23
N ILE A 73 8.04 -7.72 -5.57
CA ILE A 73 8.14 -6.28 -5.33
C ILE A 73 9.33 -5.98 -4.40
N THR A 74 9.50 -6.78 -3.35
CA THR A 74 10.62 -6.60 -2.41
C THR A 74 11.97 -6.85 -3.09
N ASP A 75 12.07 -7.86 -3.97
CA ASP A 75 13.27 -8.09 -4.79
C ASP A 75 13.64 -6.87 -5.62
N LYS A 76 12.68 -6.26 -6.30
CA LYS A 76 12.89 -5.05 -7.11
C LYS A 76 13.38 -3.89 -6.26
N LEU A 77 12.75 -3.66 -5.09
CA LEU A 77 13.17 -2.60 -4.17
C LEU A 77 14.59 -2.82 -3.63
N LYS A 78 14.94 -4.05 -3.28
CA LYS A 78 16.30 -4.41 -2.84
C LYS A 78 17.33 -4.26 -3.97
N ALA A 79 16.91 -4.42 -5.22
CA ALA A 79 17.72 -4.15 -6.40
C ALA A 79 17.82 -2.66 -6.78
N GLY A 80 17.20 -1.75 -5.99
CA GLY A 80 17.26 -0.31 -6.23
C GLY A 80 16.22 0.22 -7.22
N ASP A 81 15.19 -0.56 -7.53
CA ASP A 81 14.07 -0.12 -8.36
C ASP A 81 13.27 0.97 -7.65
N LYS A 82 13.36 2.21 -8.15
CA LYS A 82 12.67 3.38 -7.59
C LYS A 82 11.20 3.50 -8.01
N SER A 83 10.69 2.62 -8.87
CA SER A 83 9.28 2.64 -9.28
C SER A 83 8.30 2.37 -8.13
N TYR A 84 8.79 1.85 -7.02
CA TYR A 84 8.02 1.58 -5.80
C TYR A 84 8.64 2.28 -4.59
N GLU A 85 8.85 3.59 -4.66
CA GLU A 85 9.44 4.32 -3.54
C GLU A 85 8.56 4.23 -2.29
N LEU A 86 9.15 3.62 -1.27
CA LEU A 86 8.49 3.42 0.01
C LEU A 86 8.32 4.75 0.74
N GLY A 87 7.09 5.02 1.17
CA GLY A 87 6.76 6.22 1.93
C GLY A 87 6.30 7.39 1.08
N ALA A 88 6.38 7.32 -0.25
CA ALA A 88 5.82 8.35 -1.10
C ALA A 88 4.29 8.34 -1.06
N LEU A 89 3.67 9.50 -1.06
CA LEU A 89 2.23 9.64 -1.18
C LEU A 89 1.84 9.56 -2.66
N TYR A 90 1.08 8.54 -3.01
CA TYR A 90 0.52 8.38 -4.36
C TYR A 90 -0.85 9.02 -4.44
N VAL A 91 -1.06 9.79 -5.50
CA VAL A 91 -2.32 10.49 -5.76
C VAL A 91 -2.80 10.21 -7.18
N THR A 92 -4.08 10.40 -7.43
CA THR A 92 -4.68 10.21 -8.76
C THR A 92 -5.56 11.40 -9.13
N ASN A 93 -5.63 11.70 -10.42
CA ASN A 93 -6.60 12.65 -10.97
C ASN A 93 -7.92 11.97 -11.40
N LYS A 94 -8.10 10.70 -11.06
CA LYS A 94 -9.28 9.88 -11.39
C LYS A 94 -10.01 9.46 -10.12
N ASP A 95 -11.25 9.90 -9.99
CA ASP A 95 -12.11 9.59 -8.85
C ASP A 95 -12.35 8.08 -8.66
N TYR A 96 -12.57 7.32 -9.75
CA TYR A 96 -12.76 5.87 -9.68
C TYR A 96 -11.51 5.12 -9.17
N LEU A 97 -10.31 5.60 -9.50
CA LEU A 97 -9.08 5.02 -8.96
C LEU A 97 -8.94 5.30 -7.47
N ALA A 98 -9.29 6.51 -7.02
CA ALA A 98 -9.28 6.85 -5.59
C ALA A 98 -10.22 5.94 -4.80
N VAL A 99 -11.45 5.70 -5.30
CA VAL A 99 -12.41 4.76 -4.72
C VAL A 99 -11.86 3.33 -4.71
N SER A 100 -11.25 2.89 -5.81
CA SER A 100 -10.64 1.56 -5.89
C SER A 100 -9.49 1.40 -4.89
N TYR A 101 -8.64 2.41 -4.78
CA TYR A 101 -7.51 2.39 -3.86
C TYR A 101 -7.97 2.40 -2.40
N SER A 102 -8.94 3.22 -2.03
CA SER A 102 -9.46 3.28 -0.66
C SER A 102 -10.11 1.96 -0.22
N ASN A 103 -10.88 1.34 -1.08
CA ASN A 103 -11.51 0.03 -0.79
C ASN A 103 -10.48 -1.12 -0.62
N ARG A 104 -9.29 -0.95 -1.19
CA ARG A 104 -8.18 -1.90 -1.07
C ARG A 104 -7.10 -1.42 -0.11
N ALA A 105 -7.26 -0.20 0.40
CA ALA A 105 -6.25 0.41 1.23
C ALA A 105 -6.00 -0.44 2.47
N PHE A 106 -4.76 -0.71 2.67
CA PHE A 106 -4.22 -1.09 3.94
C PHE A 106 -3.64 0.19 4.55
N ALA A 107 -3.92 0.45 5.82
CA ALA A 107 -3.28 1.57 6.48
C ALA A 107 -1.77 1.49 6.26
N PHE A 108 -1.17 2.56 5.73
CA PHE A 108 0.22 2.67 5.26
C PHE A 108 0.53 2.05 3.88
N GLY A 109 -0.49 1.90 3.04
CA GLY A 109 -0.29 1.55 1.64
C GLY A 109 0.51 0.26 1.44
N GLU A 110 1.38 0.26 0.46
CA GLU A 110 2.16 -0.93 0.07
C GLU A 110 3.12 -1.44 1.15
N THR A 111 3.68 -0.58 1.99
CA THR A 111 4.62 -0.99 3.05
C THR A 111 3.92 -1.84 4.11
N GLY A 112 2.81 -1.33 4.65
CA GLY A 112 2.00 -2.05 5.62
C GLY A 112 1.42 -3.34 5.04
N LEU A 113 0.90 -3.27 3.82
CA LEU A 113 0.32 -4.41 3.13
C LEU A 113 1.34 -5.54 2.89
N ARG A 114 2.58 -5.20 2.52
CA ARG A 114 3.66 -6.20 2.34
C ARG A 114 4.03 -6.85 3.66
N ALA A 115 4.23 -6.05 4.71
CA ALA A 115 4.51 -6.58 6.03
C ALA A 115 3.39 -7.53 6.50
N TYR A 116 2.14 -7.11 6.39
CA TYR A 116 0.98 -7.94 6.75
C TYR A 116 0.92 -9.24 5.96
N ARG A 117 1.11 -9.20 4.62
CA ARG A 117 1.10 -10.41 3.77
C ARG A 117 2.19 -11.40 4.16
N PHE A 118 3.39 -10.92 4.49
CA PHE A 118 4.46 -11.79 4.98
C PHE A 118 4.10 -12.41 6.33
N VAL A 119 3.55 -11.65 7.26
CA VAL A 119 3.14 -12.17 8.58
C VAL A 119 2.05 -13.22 8.43
N VAL A 120 1.02 -12.97 7.61
CA VAL A 120 -0.04 -13.96 7.34
C VAL A 120 0.51 -15.23 6.71
N ALA A 121 1.42 -15.10 5.73
CA ALA A 121 2.07 -16.25 5.13
C ALA A 121 2.90 -17.03 6.16
N ALA A 122 3.66 -16.34 7.01
CA ALA A 122 4.47 -16.95 8.06
C ALA A 122 3.62 -17.73 9.07
N LYS A 123 2.48 -17.17 9.51
CA LYS A 123 1.51 -17.87 10.37
C LYS A 123 1.00 -19.17 9.73
N LYS A 124 0.62 -19.11 8.45
CA LYS A 124 0.15 -20.29 7.70
C LYS A 124 1.21 -21.35 7.47
N LEU A 125 2.47 -20.94 7.41
CA LEU A 125 3.60 -21.85 7.22
C LEU A 125 4.15 -22.42 8.54
N GLY A 126 3.68 -21.95 9.68
CA GLY A 126 4.16 -22.33 11.01
C GLY A 126 5.49 -21.69 11.42
N ILE A 127 6.09 -20.85 10.57
CA ILE A 127 7.38 -20.18 10.88
C ILE A 127 7.22 -18.96 11.78
N TYR A 128 6.00 -18.56 12.07
CA TYR A 128 5.71 -17.45 12.98
C TYR A 128 6.00 -17.82 14.43
N GLU A 129 5.79 -19.07 14.83
CA GLU A 129 6.00 -19.54 16.20
C GLU A 129 7.48 -19.63 16.56
N ASP A 130 8.34 -19.77 15.55
CA ASP A 130 9.79 -19.81 15.71
C ASP A 130 10.43 -18.42 15.91
N LEU A 131 9.61 -17.35 15.85
CA LEU A 131 10.07 -15.98 16.07
C LEU A 131 10.29 -15.72 17.56
N ASP A 132 11.35 -15.01 17.86
CA ASP A 132 11.65 -14.54 19.21
C ASP A 132 11.69 -13.00 19.30
N GLY A 133 11.69 -12.50 20.54
CA GLY A 133 11.97 -11.13 20.89
C GLY A 133 11.21 -10.08 20.08
N THR A 134 11.96 -9.07 19.64
CA THR A 134 11.43 -7.87 19.00
C THR A 134 10.71 -8.16 17.66
N ILE A 135 11.20 -9.11 16.88
CA ILE A 135 10.58 -9.45 15.58
C ILE A 135 9.17 -10.02 15.79
N LYS A 136 8.97 -10.86 16.80
CA LYS A 136 7.64 -11.39 17.14
C LYS A 136 6.69 -10.27 17.55
N GLN A 137 7.14 -9.35 18.40
CA GLN A 137 6.34 -8.19 18.80
C GLN A 137 5.94 -7.32 17.61
N TYR A 138 6.86 -7.06 16.69
CA TYR A 138 6.60 -6.28 15.48
C TYR A 138 5.64 -7.01 14.53
N ALA A 139 5.81 -8.31 14.34
CA ALA A 139 4.91 -9.12 13.53
C ALA A 139 3.50 -9.20 14.14
N ASP A 140 3.38 -9.34 15.46
CA ASP A 140 2.10 -9.27 16.17
C ASP A 140 1.42 -7.92 15.99
N PHE A 141 2.18 -6.85 16.12
CA PHE A 141 1.65 -5.50 15.94
C PHE A 141 1.13 -5.31 14.52
N VAL A 142 1.93 -5.67 13.50
CA VAL A 142 1.52 -5.58 12.08
C VAL A 142 0.28 -6.44 11.81
N TYR A 143 0.23 -7.65 12.36
CA TYR A 143 -0.92 -8.55 12.18
C TYR A 143 -2.20 -7.95 12.76
N ARG A 144 -2.18 -7.58 14.04
CA ARG A 144 -3.34 -6.96 14.72
C ARG A 144 -3.78 -5.68 14.03
N PHE A 145 -2.81 -4.87 13.59
CA PHE A 145 -3.10 -3.64 12.87
C PHE A 145 -3.81 -3.91 11.56
N GLY A 146 -3.43 -4.96 10.82
CA GLY A 146 -4.05 -5.34 9.57
C GLY A 146 -5.43 -5.98 9.69
N GLU A 147 -5.71 -6.67 10.81
CA GLU A 147 -7.02 -7.25 11.09
C GLU A 147 -8.08 -6.19 11.46
N THR A 148 -7.65 -5.05 12.00
CA THR A 148 -8.55 -3.95 12.38
C THR A 148 -8.67 -2.94 11.26
N LYS A 149 -9.64 -3.15 10.36
CA LYS A 149 -9.98 -2.16 9.33
C LYS A 149 -10.88 -1.08 9.92
N GLU A 150 -10.57 0.17 9.59
CA GLU A 150 -11.48 1.29 9.77
C GLU A 150 -12.16 1.64 8.44
N GLU A 151 -12.93 2.74 8.45
CA GLU A 151 -13.67 3.14 7.27
C GLU A 151 -12.74 3.57 6.13
N PRO A 152 -12.91 3.02 4.90
CA PRO A 152 -12.20 3.50 3.74
C PRO A 152 -12.60 4.95 3.43
N VAL A 153 -11.60 5.79 3.16
CA VAL A 153 -11.82 7.21 2.89
C VAL A 153 -11.06 7.67 1.64
N VAL A 154 -11.59 8.71 1.00
CA VAL A 154 -10.93 9.44 -0.08
C VAL A 154 -10.62 10.85 0.42
N CYS A 155 -9.34 11.22 0.37
CA CYS A 155 -8.87 12.57 0.63
C CYS A 155 -8.82 13.36 -0.68
N THR A 156 -9.37 14.58 -0.68
CA THR A 156 -9.26 15.51 -1.80
C THR A 156 -8.09 16.45 -1.54
N LEU A 157 -7.15 16.50 -2.49
CA LEU A 157 -6.00 17.38 -2.44
C LEU A 157 -6.23 18.54 -3.41
N LEU A 158 -6.25 19.74 -2.89
CA LEU A 158 -6.41 20.96 -3.65
C LEU A 158 -5.04 21.63 -3.86
N ASP A 159 -4.98 22.50 -4.87
CA ASP A 159 -3.81 23.35 -5.14
C ASP A 159 -2.51 22.60 -5.52
N ILE A 160 -2.62 21.34 -5.94
CA ILE A 160 -1.49 20.58 -6.46
C ILE A 160 -1.10 21.10 -7.84
N THR A 161 0.18 21.39 -8.02
CA THR A 161 0.76 21.81 -9.30
C THR A 161 1.58 20.70 -9.94
N PRO A 162 1.77 20.68 -11.26
CA PRO A 162 2.61 19.66 -11.91
C PRO A 162 4.03 19.56 -11.33
N SER A 163 4.61 20.71 -10.93
CA SER A 163 5.96 20.75 -10.33
C SER A 163 6.10 19.97 -9.01
N MET A 164 5.00 19.71 -8.31
CA MET A 164 4.94 18.93 -7.07
C MET A 164 4.87 17.42 -7.33
N LEU A 165 4.73 17.01 -8.59
CA LEU A 165 4.42 15.64 -8.96
C LEU A 165 5.57 14.97 -9.72
N LEU A 166 5.69 13.68 -9.53
CA LEU A 166 6.40 12.75 -10.40
C LEU A 166 5.40 11.71 -10.94
N THR A 167 5.67 11.18 -12.11
CA THR A 167 4.95 9.99 -12.59
C THR A 167 5.25 8.79 -11.68
N GLU A 168 4.52 7.70 -11.82
CA GLU A 168 4.79 6.44 -11.10
C GLU A 168 6.21 5.93 -11.32
N THR A 169 6.80 6.23 -12.49
CA THR A 169 8.18 5.85 -12.85
C THR A 169 9.23 6.88 -12.43
N GLY A 170 8.84 7.93 -11.69
CA GLY A 170 9.76 8.94 -11.16
C GLY A 170 10.15 10.05 -12.15
N LYS A 171 9.45 10.18 -13.29
CA LYS A 171 9.68 11.26 -14.26
C LYS A 171 8.93 12.52 -13.86
N GLU A 172 9.48 13.68 -14.25
CA GLU A 172 8.85 14.98 -14.03
C GLU A 172 7.48 15.09 -14.73
N VAL A 173 6.52 15.67 -14.00
CA VAL A 173 5.20 15.99 -14.54
C VAL A 173 5.17 17.44 -15.00
N THR A 174 4.65 17.66 -16.19
CA THR A 174 4.46 18.98 -16.81
C THR A 174 2.99 19.23 -17.11
N LYS A 175 2.64 20.46 -17.48
CA LYS A 175 1.28 20.82 -17.93
C LYS A 175 0.84 20.00 -19.15
N ASP A 176 1.80 19.65 -20.01
CA ASP A 176 1.52 18.99 -21.28
C ASP A 176 1.34 17.47 -21.13
N ASN A 177 1.98 16.85 -20.12
CA ASN A 177 1.90 15.40 -19.92
C ASN A 177 0.99 14.97 -18.79
N ILE A 178 0.52 15.86 -17.90
CA ILE A 178 -0.27 15.52 -16.72
C ILE A 178 -1.55 14.72 -17.06
N MET A 179 -2.17 15.01 -18.20
CA MET A 179 -3.39 14.33 -18.63
C MET A 179 -3.13 12.95 -19.25
N GLN A 180 -1.86 12.63 -19.54
CA GLN A 180 -1.44 11.34 -20.09
C GLN A 180 -1.26 10.27 -19.00
N HIS A 181 -1.20 10.70 -17.74
CA HIS A 181 -1.03 9.83 -16.57
C HIS A 181 -2.28 9.83 -15.69
N GLN A 182 -2.46 8.76 -14.94
CA GLN A 182 -3.62 8.60 -14.04
C GLN A 182 -3.20 8.59 -12.58
N SER A 183 -1.98 8.21 -12.29
CA SER A 183 -1.41 8.14 -10.93
C SER A 183 -0.08 8.87 -10.90
N PHE A 184 0.18 9.48 -9.77
CA PHE A 184 1.35 10.32 -9.54
C PHE A 184 1.88 10.11 -8.15
N ARG A 185 3.13 10.48 -7.94
CA ARG A 185 3.80 10.52 -6.66
C ARG A 185 4.09 11.96 -6.29
N LEU A 186 3.77 12.38 -5.07
CA LEU A 186 4.20 13.67 -4.56
C LEU A 186 5.70 13.66 -4.27
N LYS A 187 6.40 14.74 -4.65
CA LYS A 187 7.86 14.90 -4.46
C LYS A 187 8.24 15.10 -2.99
N GLU A 188 7.36 15.77 -2.27
CA GLU A 188 7.57 16.15 -0.87
C GLU A 188 6.58 15.44 0.03
N ASP A 189 6.91 15.34 1.30
CA ASP A 189 6.00 14.87 2.34
C ASP A 189 4.78 15.80 2.40
N TYR A 190 3.64 15.30 1.97
CA TYR A 190 2.37 16.01 2.04
C TYR A 190 1.56 15.45 3.21
N GLU A 191 1.16 16.33 4.10
CA GLU A 191 0.32 15.94 5.22
C GLU A 191 -1.14 15.89 4.79
N LEU A 192 -1.70 14.68 4.76
CA LEU A 192 -3.13 14.49 4.49
C LEU A 192 -3.93 15.04 5.66
N SER A 193 -4.84 15.97 5.36
CA SER A 193 -5.73 16.52 6.37
C SER A 193 -6.97 15.64 6.53
N PRO A 194 -7.33 15.24 7.76
CA PRO A 194 -8.61 14.57 8.03
C PRO A 194 -9.84 15.38 7.58
N THR A 195 -9.73 16.71 7.54
CA THR A 195 -10.82 17.60 7.13
C THR A 195 -11.17 17.53 5.65
N THR A 196 -10.25 17.02 4.81
CA THR A 196 -10.49 16.78 3.38
C THR A 196 -10.88 15.34 3.08
N ALA A 197 -10.96 14.50 4.10
CA ALA A 197 -11.32 13.10 3.98
C ALA A 197 -12.82 12.90 3.99
N MET A 198 -13.30 12.07 3.09
CA MET A 198 -14.71 11.71 2.98
C MET A 198 -14.84 10.18 2.94
N PRO A 199 -15.84 9.58 3.64
CA PRO A 199 -16.14 8.17 3.48
C PRO A 199 -16.24 7.78 2.00
N THR A 200 -15.61 6.68 1.62
CA THR A 200 -15.55 6.27 0.20
C THR A 200 -16.92 6.07 -0.43
N TRP A 201 -17.86 5.52 0.33
CA TRP A 201 -19.24 5.32 -0.15
C TRP A 201 -19.96 6.64 -0.46
N LEU A 202 -19.70 7.69 0.35
CA LEU A 202 -20.27 9.03 0.12
C LEU A 202 -19.59 9.71 -1.06
N PHE A 203 -18.25 9.68 -1.13
CA PHE A 203 -17.48 10.19 -2.25
C PHE A 203 -17.95 9.55 -3.58
N ALA A 204 -18.08 8.22 -3.62
CA ALA A 204 -18.54 7.49 -4.80
C ALA A 204 -19.96 7.84 -5.24
N ARG A 205 -20.82 8.30 -4.31
CA ARG A 205 -22.17 8.81 -4.67
C ARG A 205 -22.14 10.18 -5.33
N MET A 206 -21.13 11.00 -5.01
CA MET A 206 -20.98 12.34 -5.56
C MET A 206 -20.31 12.31 -6.94
N CYS A 207 -19.65 11.23 -7.30
CA CYS A 207 -18.96 11.09 -8.59
C CYS A 207 -19.93 10.76 -9.72
N ASP A 208 -19.64 11.29 -10.91
CA ASP A 208 -20.34 10.93 -12.13
C ASP A 208 -19.86 9.57 -12.66
N LYS A 209 -20.52 8.51 -12.21
CA LYS A 209 -20.15 7.14 -12.57
C LYS A 209 -20.31 6.82 -14.06
N THR A 210 -21.01 7.65 -14.84
CA THR A 210 -21.12 7.45 -16.27
C THR A 210 -19.78 7.58 -16.98
N LYS A 211 -18.86 8.36 -16.39
CA LYS A 211 -17.49 8.57 -16.87
C LYS A 211 -16.50 7.48 -16.43
N TRP A 212 -16.94 6.55 -15.57
CA TRP A 212 -16.07 5.51 -15.09
C TRP A 212 -15.93 4.37 -16.12
N PRO A 213 -14.75 3.73 -16.19
CA PRO A 213 -14.61 2.50 -16.97
C PRO A 213 -15.58 1.42 -16.49
N PRO A 214 -16.12 0.54 -17.37
CA PRO A 214 -17.12 -0.47 -17.00
C PRO A 214 -16.73 -1.35 -15.80
N CYS A 215 -15.44 -1.66 -15.65
CA CYS A 215 -14.92 -2.47 -14.55
C CYS A 215 -14.94 -1.77 -13.17
N TYR A 216 -15.28 -0.49 -13.12
CA TYR A 216 -15.37 0.31 -11.88
C TYR A 216 -16.78 0.82 -11.55
N ARG A 217 -17.78 0.54 -12.41
CA ARG A 217 -19.18 0.98 -12.24
C ARG A 217 -19.97 0.14 -11.25
#